data_7b23d3c1580e9b139fb2390d8979cdab
#
_entry.id   7b23d3c1580e9b139fb2390d8979cdab
#
_cell.length_a   1.000
_cell.length_b   1.000
_cell.length_c   1.000
_cell.angle_alpha   90.00
_cell.angle_beta   90.00
_cell.angle_gamma   90.00
#
_symmetry.space_group_name_H-M   'P 1'
#
loop_
_entity.id
_entity.type
_entity.pdbx_description
1 polymer ?
#
loop_
_entity_poly.entity_id
_entity_poly.type
_entity_poly.pdbx_seq_one_letter_code
_entity_poly.pdbx_strand_id
1 'polypeptide(L)'
;MPGAHAILSPSASKRWMECPPSARREALMPEESSPYAVEGSLAHRIAEVMLTAYRDLDLLPMTADDLLQVEEGTVAADLRQLQQECSEAGLDYDSIAGTVHDGYVLLVYEEYQAFRRADKDTRLLVEARLNLKSFIPEGFGSSDAVIIGNDTVSVYDLKFGKGIKVDAVNNPQMMIYALGAVYGPADDYVVHDIRMTIVQPRLAWYSRFETTFEGLTHWGKYTLRPAAAKAFEGAGEYRPGPHCRFCRVASSCRVCEAYSRALRETFQDPSDLRDDELGYVLGQLDLLRGWAAKVETRAMDLLQQGKPVGGWKIVEGRSVRKISDQDAAIERLKAAGIDLDTVLKAPELKGLTDLEKVLRKSGLQTILGDLITKPQGKPTLAREDDPRPAMTPDVSKDFE
;
A
#
# COMPACT_ATOMS: atom_id res chain seq x y z
N MET A 1 20.28 -14.85 -13.62
CA MET A 1 18.91 -15.32 -13.28
C MET A 1 17.93 -14.32 -13.84
N PRO A 2 16.77 -14.67 -14.41
CA PRO A 2 15.75 -13.71 -14.75
C PRO A 2 15.38 -12.95 -13.46
N GLY A 3 15.26 -11.62 -13.52
CA GLY A 3 14.96 -10.81 -12.36
C GLY A 3 13.65 -11.25 -11.69
N ALA A 4 13.53 -11.04 -10.39
CA ALA A 4 12.34 -11.39 -9.60
C ALA A 4 11.07 -10.71 -10.13
N HIS A 5 11.22 -9.60 -10.87
CA HIS A 5 10.11 -8.83 -11.45
C HIS A 5 10.26 -8.66 -12.96
N ALA A 6 9.13 -8.71 -13.67
CA ALA A 6 9.09 -8.36 -15.10
C ALA A 6 9.40 -6.86 -15.28
N ILE A 7 10.06 -6.49 -16.39
CA ILE A 7 10.30 -5.09 -16.76
C ILE A 7 8.98 -4.29 -16.78
N LEU A 8 7.93 -4.92 -17.30
CA LEU A 8 6.58 -4.38 -17.30
C LEU A 8 5.73 -5.06 -16.23
N SER A 9 6.07 -4.84 -14.94
CA SER A 9 5.29 -5.42 -13.86
C SER A 9 3.86 -4.86 -13.83
N PRO A 10 2.85 -5.68 -13.50
CA PRO A 10 1.46 -5.22 -13.38
C PRO A 10 1.29 -4.07 -12.37
N SER A 11 1.98 -4.14 -11.23
CA SER A 11 1.93 -3.10 -10.19
C SER A 11 2.45 -1.73 -10.65
N ALA A 12 3.32 -1.70 -11.67
CA ALA A 12 3.82 -0.47 -12.28
C ALA A 12 3.04 -0.05 -13.54
N SER A 13 1.98 -0.78 -13.91
CA SER A 13 1.28 -0.61 -15.20
C SER A 13 0.78 0.81 -15.43
N LYS A 14 0.17 1.44 -14.44
CA LYS A 14 -0.28 2.83 -14.56
C LYS A 14 0.87 3.77 -14.97
N ARG A 15 2.09 3.54 -14.47
CA ARG A 15 3.25 4.37 -14.79
C ARG A 15 3.78 4.10 -16.19
N TRP A 16 4.05 2.84 -16.56
CA TRP A 16 4.61 2.55 -17.88
C TRP A 16 3.60 2.70 -19.02
N MET A 17 2.30 2.64 -18.75
CA MET A 17 1.28 2.99 -19.75
C MET A 17 1.23 4.50 -20.02
N GLU A 18 1.35 5.32 -18.97
CA GLU A 18 1.33 6.78 -19.09
C GLU A 18 2.67 7.35 -19.59
N CYS A 19 3.79 6.79 -19.14
CA CYS A 19 5.15 7.22 -19.48
C CYS A 19 5.97 6.01 -19.94
N PRO A 20 5.80 5.54 -21.20
CA PRO A 20 6.41 4.31 -21.68
C PRO A 20 7.93 4.23 -21.49
N PRO A 21 8.74 5.30 -21.71
CA PRO A 21 10.19 5.22 -21.51
C PRO A 21 10.60 4.98 -20.06
N SER A 22 9.69 5.17 -19.08
CA SER A 22 10.00 4.96 -17.65
C SER A 22 10.38 3.51 -17.36
N ALA A 23 9.75 2.54 -18.01
CA ALA A 23 10.00 1.11 -17.77
C ALA A 23 11.46 0.71 -17.96
N ARG A 24 12.04 1.06 -19.10
CA ARG A 24 13.45 0.74 -19.41
C ARG A 24 14.42 1.50 -18.52
N ARG A 25 14.11 2.74 -18.18
CA ARG A 25 14.99 3.52 -17.29
C ARG A 25 14.96 2.99 -15.86
N GLU A 26 13.81 2.60 -15.35
CA GLU A 26 13.69 2.02 -14.01
C GLU A 26 14.34 0.64 -13.91
N ALA A 27 14.35 -0.14 -14.99
CA ALA A 27 15.04 -1.43 -15.04
C ALA A 27 16.57 -1.31 -14.85
N LEU A 28 17.14 -0.13 -15.07
CA LEU A 28 18.57 0.15 -14.83
C LEU A 28 18.85 0.66 -13.41
N MET A 29 17.83 0.91 -12.61
CA MET A 29 17.98 1.40 -11.24
C MET A 29 18.00 0.24 -10.25
N PRO A 30 18.76 0.34 -9.16
CA PRO A 30 18.68 -0.63 -8.08
C PRO A 30 17.26 -0.71 -7.51
N GLU A 31 16.89 -1.86 -7.00
CA GLU A 31 15.65 -2.00 -6.22
C GLU A 31 15.87 -1.36 -4.85
N GLU A 32 15.02 -0.40 -4.52
CA GLU A 32 15.01 0.24 -3.21
C GLU A 32 13.91 -0.41 -2.37
N SER A 33 14.29 -0.95 -1.21
CA SER A 33 13.36 -1.41 -0.20
C SER A 33 13.09 -0.29 0.80
N SER A 34 11.84 0.00 1.07
CA SER A 34 11.45 0.92 2.14
C SER A 34 10.84 0.13 3.30
N PRO A 35 10.85 0.67 4.54
CA PRO A 35 10.16 0.04 5.66
C PRO A 35 8.69 -0.29 5.38
N TYR A 36 8.01 0.56 4.61
CA TYR A 36 6.63 0.31 4.17
C TYR A 36 6.52 -0.84 3.18
N ALA A 37 7.52 -1.06 2.32
CA ALA A 37 7.57 -2.19 1.40
C ALA A 37 7.80 -3.50 2.15
N VAL A 38 8.64 -3.49 3.21
CA VAL A 38 8.86 -4.65 4.09
C VAL A 38 7.56 -5.02 4.81
N GLU A 39 6.90 -4.05 5.45
CA GLU A 39 5.61 -4.28 6.12
C GLU A 39 4.56 -4.82 5.16
N GLY A 40 4.46 -4.26 3.95
CA GLY A 40 3.56 -4.74 2.91
C GLY A 40 3.85 -6.17 2.49
N SER A 41 5.12 -6.52 2.24
CA SER A 41 5.51 -7.88 1.86
C SER A 41 5.20 -8.91 2.94
N LEU A 42 5.41 -8.58 4.22
CA LEU A 42 5.05 -9.45 5.33
C LEU A 42 3.53 -9.64 5.43
N ALA A 43 2.75 -8.58 5.24
CA ALA A 43 1.29 -8.66 5.21
C ALA A 43 0.76 -9.59 4.10
N HIS A 44 1.33 -9.53 2.89
CA HIS A 44 0.97 -10.45 1.79
C HIS A 44 1.32 -11.89 2.13
N ARG A 45 2.51 -12.16 2.68
CA ARG A 45 2.93 -13.52 3.06
C ARG A 45 2.06 -14.09 4.19
N ILE A 46 1.65 -13.27 5.16
CA ILE A 46 0.71 -13.67 6.20
C ILE A 46 -0.64 -14.03 5.57
N ALA A 47 -1.15 -13.19 4.65
CA ALA A 47 -2.39 -13.44 3.93
C ALA A 47 -2.33 -14.75 3.12
N GLU A 48 -1.21 -15.00 2.43
CA GLU A 48 -0.94 -16.22 1.65
C GLU A 48 -1.07 -17.47 2.52
N VAL A 49 -0.36 -17.51 3.66
CA VAL A 49 -0.37 -18.66 4.57
C VAL A 49 -1.78 -18.90 5.12
N MET A 50 -2.44 -17.86 5.61
CA MET A 50 -3.78 -17.97 6.17
C MET A 50 -4.82 -18.41 5.14
N LEU A 51 -4.84 -17.79 3.96
CA LEU A 51 -5.81 -18.09 2.92
C LEU A 51 -5.57 -19.51 2.33
N THR A 52 -4.31 -19.91 2.20
CA THR A 52 -3.94 -21.28 1.81
C THR A 52 -4.44 -22.30 2.83
N ALA A 53 -4.27 -22.02 4.12
CA ALA A 53 -4.77 -22.89 5.19
C ALA A 53 -6.29 -23.05 5.13
N TYR A 54 -7.03 -21.96 5.00
CA TYR A 54 -8.49 -22.02 4.86
C TYR A 54 -8.94 -22.83 3.65
N ARG A 55 -8.26 -22.65 2.52
CA ARG A 55 -8.57 -23.40 1.29
C ARG A 55 -8.28 -24.89 1.40
N ASP A 56 -7.08 -25.26 1.88
CA ASP A 56 -6.57 -26.63 1.79
C ASP A 56 -7.10 -27.51 2.93
N LEU A 57 -7.34 -26.92 4.09
CA LEU A 57 -7.87 -27.64 5.26
C LEU A 57 -9.38 -27.46 5.44
N ASP A 58 -10.06 -26.73 4.53
CA ASP A 58 -11.49 -26.43 4.58
C ASP A 58 -11.94 -25.94 5.98
N LEU A 59 -11.14 -25.04 6.57
CA LEU A 59 -11.34 -24.57 7.94
C LEU A 59 -12.61 -23.73 8.06
N LEU A 60 -13.26 -23.84 9.21
CA LEU A 60 -14.30 -22.86 9.57
C LEU A 60 -13.63 -21.54 9.96
N PRO A 61 -14.30 -20.39 9.75
CA PRO A 61 -13.76 -19.10 10.19
C PRO A 61 -13.42 -19.13 11.67
N MET A 62 -12.17 -18.77 11.99
CA MET A 62 -11.59 -18.72 13.33
C MET A 62 -10.79 -17.42 13.48
N THR A 63 -10.15 -17.17 14.60
CA THR A 63 -9.30 -15.99 14.78
C THR A 63 -7.90 -16.20 14.18
N ALA A 64 -7.16 -15.12 13.93
CA ALA A 64 -5.77 -15.20 13.50
C ALA A 64 -4.89 -15.97 14.51
N ASP A 65 -5.20 -15.83 15.81
CA ASP A 65 -4.48 -16.53 16.89
C ASP A 65 -4.79 -18.04 16.90
N ASP A 66 -6.01 -18.44 16.54
CA ASP A 66 -6.38 -19.84 16.46
C ASP A 66 -5.61 -20.55 15.34
N LEU A 67 -5.30 -19.86 14.24
CA LEU A 67 -4.47 -20.41 13.16
C LEU A 67 -3.05 -20.76 13.60
N LEU A 68 -2.50 -20.08 14.61
CA LEU A 68 -1.21 -20.45 15.22
C LEU A 68 -1.25 -21.78 15.99
N GLN A 69 -2.45 -22.31 16.27
CA GLN A 69 -2.68 -23.58 16.95
C GLN A 69 -3.05 -24.71 16.01
N VAL A 70 -3.17 -24.47 14.70
CA VAL A 70 -3.46 -25.50 13.69
C VAL A 70 -2.28 -26.44 13.60
N GLU A 71 -2.46 -27.69 14.03
CA GLU A 71 -1.40 -28.71 14.02
C GLU A 71 -1.22 -29.36 12.64
N GLU A 72 -2.21 -29.23 11.76
CA GLU A 72 -2.22 -29.83 10.44
C GLU A 72 -1.39 -29.02 9.45
N GLY A 73 -0.50 -29.69 8.69
CA GLY A 73 0.37 -29.06 7.72
C GLY A 73 1.49 -28.21 8.34
N THR A 74 1.88 -27.15 7.65
CA THR A 74 2.96 -26.22 8.05
C THR A 74 2.44 -24.89 8.58
N VAL A 75 1.13 -24.68 8.63
CA VAL A 75 0.48 -23.39 8.88
C VAL A 75 1.04 -22.67 10.11
N ALA A 76 1.00 -23.36 11.26
CA ALA A 76 1.48 -22.76 12.52
C ALA A 76 3.01 -22.49 12.50
N ALA A 77 3.78 -23.33 11.82
CA ALA A 77 5.23 -23.13 11.69
C ALA A 77 5.54 -21.91 10.80
N ASP A 78 4.86 -21.79 9.68
CA ASP A 78 5.04 -20.68 8.73
C ASP A 78 4.60 -19.35 9.35
N LEU A 79 3.49 -19.32 10.10
CA LEU A 79 3.04 -18.12 10.81
C LEU A 79 4.01 -17.72 11.94
N ARG A 80 4.58 -18.68 12.70
CA ARG A 80 5.61 -18.40 13.72
C ARG A 80 6.89 -17.84 13.10
N GLN A 81 7.29 -18.33 11.94
CA GLN A 81 8.42 -17.78 11.21
C GLN A 81 8.14 -16.32 10.81
N LEU A 82 6.96 -16.03 10.29
CA LEU A 82 6.55 -14.65 9.94
C LEU A 82 6.46 -13.75 11.16
N GLN A 83 6.03 -14.27 12.30
CA GLN A 83 6.06 -13.57 13.59
C GLN A 83 7.48 -13.17 13.99
N GLN A 84 8.45 -14.07 13.83
CA GLN A 84 9.86 -13.75 14.06
C GLN A 84 10.38 -12.70 13.08
N GLU A 85 10.10 -12.83 11.79
CA GLU A 85 10.51 -11.84 10.77
C GLU A 85 9.92 -10.45 11.03
N CYS A 86 8.67 -10.36 11.49
CA CYS A 86 8.06 -9.10 11.94
C CYS A 86 8.83 -8.50 13.12
N SER A 87 9.17 -9.33 14.11
CA SER A 87 9.95 -8.88 15.29
C SER A 87 11.32 -8.34 14.90
N GLU A 88 12.03 -9.04 14.01
CA GLU A 88 13.34 -8.62 13.49
C GLU A 88 13.25 -7.29 12.70
N ALA A 89 12.13 -7.06 12.01
CA ALA A 89 11.84 -5.81 11.31
C ALA A 89 11.29 -4.70 12.22
N GLY A 90 11.09 -4.96 13.53
CA GLY A 90 10.49 -4.01 14.48
C GLY A 90 9.01 -3.76 14.23
N LEU A 91 8.29 -4.72 13.68
CA LEU A 91 6.88 -4.66 13.34
C LEU A 91 6.03 -5.50 14.32
N ASP A 92 4.80 -5.06 14.55
CA ASP A 92 3.82 -5.74 15.41
C ASP A 92 3.05 -6.78 14.58
N TYR A 93 3.44 -8.06 14.71
CA TYR A 93 2.82 -9.18 14.02
C TYR A 93 1.32 -9.29 14.31
N ASP A 94 0.89 -9.20 15.58
CA ASP A 94 -0.50 -9.43 15.96
C ASP A 94 -1.41 -8.36 15.32
N SER A 95 -0.93 -7.12 15.28
CA SER A 95 -1.62 -6.02 14.59
C SER A 95 -1.73 -6.25 13.08
N ILE A 96 -0.66 -6.74 12.44
CA ILE A 96 -0.65 -7.04 11.00
C ILE A 96 -1.55 -8.23 10.72
N ALA A 97 -1.34 -9.36 11.41
CA ALA A 97 -2.05 -10.60 11.23
C ALA A 97 -3.56 -10.44 11.43
N GLY A 98 -3.99 -9.80 12.53
CA GLY A 98 -5.40 -9.54 12.78
C GLY A 98 -6.04 -8.62 11.72
N THR A 99 -5.34 -7.57 11.32
CA THR A 99 -5.84 -6.65 10.28
C THR A 99 -5.99 -7.35 8.92
N VAL A 100 -5.02 -8.17 8.53
CA VAL A 100 -5.03 -8.93 7.27
C VAL A 100 -6.10 -10.01 7.31
N HIS A 101 -6.16 -10.75 8.40
CA HIS A 101 -7.13 -11.83 8.58
C HIS A 101 -8.57 -11.30 8.48
N ASP A 102 -8.95 -10.35 9.34
CA ASP A 102 -10.33 -9.87 9.45
C ASP A 102 -10.76 -9.03 8.24
N GLY A 103 -9.84 -8.30 7.63
CA GLY A 103 -10.14 -7.36 6.56
C GLY A 103 -9.93 -7.89 5.14
N TYR A 104 -9.17 -8.97 4.96
CA TYR A 104 -8.88 -9.53 3.63
C TYR A 104 -9.13 -11.03 3.54
N VAL A 105 -8.50 -11.83 4.41
CA VAL A 105 -8.55 -13.29 4.31
C VAL A 105 -9.97 -13.81 4.44
N LEU A 106 -10.71 -13.38 5.46
CA LEU A 106 -12.10 -13.79 5.65
C LEU A 106 -12.99 -13.34 4.50
N LEU A 107 -12.82 -12.11 4.00
CA LEU A 107 -13.59 -11.61 2.86
C LEU A 107 -13.41 -12.51 1.62
N VAL A 108 -12.16 -12.83 1.26
CA VAL A 108 -11.86 -13.67 0.09
C VAL A 108 -12.37 -15.09 0.30
N TYR A 109 -12.17 -15.65 1.51
CA TYR A 109 -12.60 -17.00 1.81
C TYR A 109 -14.13 -17.17 1.84
N GLU A 110 -14.86 -16.22 2.43
CA GLU A 110 -16.33 -16.21 2.44
C GLU A 110 -16.89 -16.14 1.02
N GLU A 111 -16.28 -15.32 0.16
CA GLU A 111 -16.67 -15.22 -1.24
C GLU A 111 -16.35 -16.52 -2.00
N TYR A 112 -15.18 -17.13 -1.76
CA TYR A 112 -14.86 -18.46 -2.29
C TYR A 112 -15.87 -19.52 -1.86
N GLN A 113 -16.23 -19.56 -0.59
CA GLN A 113 -17.25 -20.49 -0.10
C GLN A 113 -18.64 -20.23 -0.71
N ALA A 114 -18.97 -18.98 -0.99
CA ALA A 114 -20.23 -18.65 -1.68
C ALA A 114 -20.23 -19.18 -3.12
N PHE A 115 -19.13 -19.04 -3.86
CA PHE A 115 -18.97 -19.60 -5.20
C PHE A 115 -19.05 -21.13 -5.17
N ARG A 116 -18.33 -21.78 -4.25
CA ARG A 116 -18.25 -23.23 -4.10
C ARG A 116 -19.59 -23.89 -3.74
N ARG A 117 -20.49 -23.16 -3.06
CA ARG A 117 -21.87 -23.62 -2.81
C ARG A 117 -22.71 -23.73 -4.08
N ALA A 118 -22.48 -22.85 -5.03
CA ALA A 118 -23.21 -22.84 -6.31
C ALA A 118 -22.52 -23.72 -7.35
N ASP A 119 -21.21 -23.77 -7.36
CA ASP A 119 -20.37 -24.53 -8.29
C ASP A 119 -19.22 -25.23 -7.52
N LYS A 120 -19.28 -26.56 -7.45
CA LYS A 120 -18.28 -27.37 -6.72
C LYS A 120 -16.91 -27.41 -7.42
N ASP A 121 -16.86 -27.10 -8.70
CA ASP A 121 -15.62 -27.03 -9.47
C ASP A 121 -14.91 -25.67 -9.29
N THR A 122 -15.43 -24.81 -8.43
CA THR A 122 -14.80 -23.54 -8.06
C THR A 122 -13.39 -23.74 -7.52
N ARG A 123 -12.44 -22.97 -8.05
CA ARG A 123 -11.05 -22.95 -7.61
C ARG A 123 -10.71 -21.62 -6.92
N LEU A 124 -9.96 -21.68 -5.84
CA LEU A 124 -9.26 -20.55 -5.23
C LEU A 124 -7.76 -20.73 -5.44
N LEU A 125 -7.16 -19.80 -6.15
CA LEU A 125 -5.71 -19.73 -6.35
C LEU A 125 -5.16 -18.61 -5.45
N VAL A 126 -4.13 -18.92 -4.68
CA VAL A 126 -3.45 -17.97 -3.78
C VAL A 126 -2.06 -17.73 -4.35
N GLU A 127 -1.59 -16.47 -4.36
CA GLU A 127 -0.33 -16.04 -4.98
C GLU A 127 -0.15 -16.62 -6.40
N ALA A 128 -1.23 -16.53 -7.18
CA ALA A 128 -1.30 -17.14 -8.50
C ALA A 128 -0.31 -16.52 -9.47
N ARG A 129 0.68 -17.29 -9.88
CA ARG A 129 1.61 -16.86 -10.94
C ARG A 129 0.92 -16.89 -12.30
N LEU A 130 0.82 -15.72 -12.92
CA LEU A 130 0.09 -15.49 -14.17
C LEU A 130 1.07 -15.24 -15.31
N ASN A 131 0.82 -15.92 -16.45
CA ASN A 131 1.53 -15.70 -17.70
C ASN A 131 0.82 -14.60 -18.48
N LEU A 132 1.52 -13.49 -18.74
CA LEU A 132 0.98 -12.31 -19.40
C LEU A 132 1.51 -12.12 -20.82
N LYS A 133 2.29 -13.06 -21.34
CA LYS A 133 3.02 -12.94 -22.63
C LYS A 133 2.10 -12.71 -23.83
N SER A 134 0.84 -13.11 -23.76
CA SER A 134 -0.16 -12.84 -24.79
C SER A 134 -0.45 -11.36 -24.99
N PHE A 135 -0.19 -10.52 -23.99
CA PHE A 135 -0.48 -9.09 -23.99
C PHE A 135 0.74 -8.22 -23.69
N ILE A 136 1.69 -8.71 -22.91
CA ILE A 136 2.86 -7.97 -22.43
C ILE A 136 4.12 -8.76 -22.82
N PRO A 137 5.06 -8.19 -23.59
CA PRO A 137 6.31 -8.87 -23.92
C PRO A 137 7.07 -9.29 -22.65
N GLU A 138 7.45 -10.57 -22.58
CA GLU A 138 8.10 -11.18 -21.41
C GLU A 138 7.33 -11.02 -20.10
N GLY A 139 6.01 -10.71 -20.19
CA GLY A 139 5.17 -10.37 -19.04
C GLY A 139 4.84 -11.58 -18.17
N PHE A 140 4.93 -11.39 -16.88
CA PHE A 140 4.42 -12.25 -15.83
C PHE A 140 4.10 -11.43 -14.57
N GLY A 141 3.34 -12.00 -13.66
CA GLY A 141 3.02 -11.38 -12.37
C GLY A 141 2.41 -12.41 -11.43
N SER A 142 2.25 -12.06 -10.17
CA SER A 142 1.49 -12.82 -9.18
C SER A 142 0.27 -12.00 -8.75
N SER A 143 -0.87 -12.67 -8.67
CA SER A 143 -2.09 -12.10 -8.09
C SER A 143 -2.32 -12.70 -6.73
N ASP A 144 -2.64 -11.90 -5.73
CA ASP A 144 -2.76 -12.33 -4.34
C ASP A 144 -3.82 -13.43 -4.18
N ALA A 145 -4.99 -13.25 -4.80
CA ALA A 145 -5.98 -14.31 -4.89
C ALA A 145 -6.82 -14.22 -6.18
N VAL A 146 -7.20 -15.40 -6.70
CA VAL A 146 -8.10 -15.55 -7.85
C VAL A 146 -9.12 -16.63 -7.54
N ILE A 147 -10.40 -16.33 -7.67
CA ILE A 147 -11.53 -17.30 -7.62
C ILE A 147 -12.03 -17.51 -9.05
N ILE A 148 -12.14 -18.77 -9.45
CA ILE A 148 -12.65 -19.20 -10.76
C ILE A 148 -13.82 -20.14 -10.55
N GLY A 149 -14.98 -19.80 -11.06
CA GLY A 149 -16.19 -20.62 -10.96
C GLY A 149 -17.44 -19.78 -11.25
N ASN A 150 -18.60 -20.43 -11.41
CA ASN A 150 -19.86 -19.75 -11.70
C ASN A 150 -19.79 -18.77 -12.89
N ASP A 151 -19.16 -19.16 -13.98
CA ASP A 151 -18.94 -18.35 -15.18
C ASP A 151 -18.19 -17.03 -14.90
N THR A 152 -17.52 -16.91 -13.76
CA THR A 152 -16.89 -15.70 -13.27
C THR A 152 -15.43 -15.95 -12.90
N VAL A 153 -14.57 -14.98 -13.23
CA VAL A 153 -13.22 -14.85 -12.68
C VAL A 153 -13.18 -13.65 -11.75
N SER A 154 -12.90 -13.87 -10.47
CA SER A 154 -12.76 -12.82 -9.46
C SER A 154 -11.29 -12.70 -9.02
N VAL A 155 -10.72 -11.50 -9.16
CA VAL A 155 -9.33 -11.19 -8.79
C VAL A 155 -9.31 -10.26 -7.58
N TYR A 156 -8.46 -10.57 -6.61
CA TYR A 156 -8.33 -9.80 -5.38
C TYR A 156 -6.88 -9.33 -5.22
N ASP A 157 -6.71 -8.11 -4.73
CA ASP A 157 -5.41 -7.50 -4.47
C ASP A 157 -5.44 -6.81 -3.11
N LEU A 158 -4.52 -7.21 -2.24
CA LEU A 158 -4.32 -6.64 -0.91
C LEU A 158 -3.44 -5.40 -1.00
N LYS A 159 -3.91 -4.28 -0.50
CA LYS A 159 -3.11 -3.06 -0.35
C LYS A 159 -2.98 -2.71 1.14
N PHE A 160 -1.84 -3.04 1.74
CA PHE A 160 -1.63 -2.88 3.19
C PHE A 160 -1.21 -1.47 3.61
N GLY A 161 -1.00 -0.54 2.67
CA GLY A 161 -0.62 0.86 2.96
C GLY A 161 -1.72 1.70 3.59
N LYS A 162 -1.33 2.72 4.39
CA LYS A 162 -2.25 3.68 5.07
C LYS A 162 -2.48 4.98 4.28
N GLY A 163 -1.81 5.17 3.14
CA GLY A 163 -1.70 6.52 2.57
C GLY A 163 -2.84 6.92 1.66
N ILE A 164 -3.06 6.20 0.56
CA ILE A 164 -3.98 6.61 -0.50
C ILE A 164 -4.94 5.46 -0.79
N LYS A 165 -6.22 5.78 -0.92
CA LYS A 165 -7.22 4.85 -1.43
C LYS A 165 -6.90 4.52 -2.88
N VAL A 166 -6.91 3.23 -3.19
CA VAL A 166 -6.72 2.72 -4.55
C VAL A 166 -8.05 2.18 -5.05
N ASP A 167 -8.46 2.66 -6.20
CA ASP A 167 -9.70 2.26 -6.84
C ASP A 167 -9.46 1.10 -7.79
N ALA A 168 -10.40 0.14 -7.82
CA ALA A 168 -10.41 -0.97 -8.76
C ALA A 168 -10.98 -0.56 -10.13
N VAL A 169 -11.73 0.54 -10.22
CA VAL A 169 -12.37 1.00 -11.45
C VAL A 169 -11.31 1.35 -12.50
N ASN A 170 -11.35 0.62 -13.61
CA ASN A 170 -10.39 0.76 -14.71
C ASN A 170 -8.91 0.70 -14.25
N ASN A 171 -8.64 -0.03 -13.17
CA ASN A 171 -7.28 -0.18 -12.65
C ASN A 171 -6.47 -1.13 -13.54
N PRO A 172 -5.41 -0.65 -14.21
CA PRO A 172 -4.67 -1.47 -15.16
C PRO A 172 -3.96 -2.66 -14.51
N GLN A 173 -3.52 -2.59 -13.25
CA GLN A 173 -2.95 -3.72 -12.53
C GLN A 173 -3.97 -4.85 -12.41
N MET A 174 -5.18 -4.53 -11.96
CA MET A 174 -6.25 -5.50 -11.77
C MET A 174 -6.69 -6.10 -13.09
N MET A 175 -6.86 -5.26 -14.13
CA MET A 175 -7.22 -5.72 -15.46
C MET A 175 -6.16 -6.64 -16.08
N ILE A 176 -4.88 -6.38 -15.83
CA ILE A 176 -3.76 -7.25 -16.27
C ILE A 176 -3.81 -8.59 -15.55
N TYR A 177 -4.04 -8.61 -14.23
CA TYR A 177 -4.18 -9.86 -13.48
C TYR A 177 -5.40 -10.66 -13.97
N ALA A 178 -6.53 -9.99 -14.18
CA ALA A 178 -7.72 -10.64 -14.72
C ALA A 178 -7.47 -11.26 -16.12
N LEU A 179 -6.78 -10.55 -17.03
CA LEU A 179 -6.35 -11.12 -18.32
C LEU A 179 -5.47 -12.36 -18.13
N GLY A 180 -4.49 -12.30 -17.22
CA GLY A 180 -3.62 -13.42 -16.93
C GLY A 180 -4.36 -14.62 -16.34
N ALA A 181 -5.38 -14.39 -15.53
CA ALA A 181 -6.22 -15.43 -14.97
C ALA A 181 -7.12 -16.09 -16.01
N VAL A 182 -7.74 -15.30 -16.88
CA VAL A 182 -8.64 -15.76 -17.95
C VAL A 182 -7.89 -16.54 -19.03
N TYR A 183 -6.72 -16.06 -19.46
CA TYR A 183 -5.91 -16.70 -20.50
C TYR A 183 -4.85 -17.66 -19.95
N GLY A 184 -5.01 -18.12 -18.73
CA GLY A 184 -4.16 -19.07 -18.05
C GLY A 184 -4.98 -20.06 -17.22
N PRO A 185 -5.04 -19.93 -15.89
CA PRO A 185 -5.69 -20.94 -15.04
C PRO A 185 -7.21 -21.10 -15.25
N ALA A 186 -7.87 -20.19 -15.97
CA ALA A 186 -9.31 -20.28 -16.29
C ALA A 186 -9.57 -20.60 -17.77
N ASP A 187 -8.57 -21.04 -18.54
CA ASP A 187 -8.74 -21.31 -19.98
C ASP A 187 -9.64 -22.52 -20.30
N ASP A 188 -9.86 -23.40 -19.32
CA ASP A 188 -10.78 -24.53 -19.36
C ASP A 188 -12.18 -24.21 -18.81
N TYR A 189 -12.44 -22.97 -18.39
CA TYR A 189 -13.74 -22.51 -17.90
C TYR A 189 -14.46 -21.65 -18.93
N VAL A 190 -15.80 -21.72 -18.91
CA VAL A 190 -16.62 -20.71 -19.57
C VAL A 190 -16.62 -19.47 -18.67
N VAL A 191 -16.14 -18.37 -19.17
CA VAL A 191 -16.06 -17.11 -18.41
C VAL A 191 -16.87 -16.04 -19.12
N HIS A 192 -17.83 -15.46 -18.42
CA HIS A 192 -18.62 -14.33 -18.87
C HIS A 192 -18.31 -13.06 -18.09
N ASP A 193 -18.22 -13.18 -16.77
CA ASP A 193 -18.08 -12.06 -15.85
C ASP A 193 -16.67 -12.01 -15.24
N ILE A 194 -16.18 -10.79 -15.13
CA ILE A 194 -14.88 -10.51 -14.50
C ILE A 194 -15.11 -9.55 -13.34
N ARG A 195 -14.66 -9.92 -12.15
CA ARG A 195 -14.69 -9.08 -10.94
C ARG A 195 -13.27 -8.79 -10.47
N MET A 196 -13.02 -7.57 -10.12
CA MET A 196 -11.72 -7.11 -9.65
C MET A 196 -11.92 -6.33 -8.36
N THR A 197 -11.32 -6.80 -7.27
CA THR A 197 -11.50 -6.21 -5.94
C THR A 197 -10.16 -5.84 -5.34
N ILE A 198 -9.99 -4.58 -4.97
CA ILE A 198 -8.87 -4.08 -4.17
C ILE A 198 -9.35 -3.94 -2.74
N VAL A 199 -8.60 -4.50 -1.80
CA VAL A 199 -8.92 -4.46 -0.37
C VAL A 199 -7.82 -3.73 0.39
N GLN A 200 -8.19 -2.69 1.14
CA GLN A 200 -7.29 -1.90 1.98
C GLN A 200 -7.76 -1.95 3.45
N PRO A 201 -7.45 -3.02 4.19
CA PRO A 201 -8.03 -3.25 5.51
C PRO A 201 -7.66 -2.16 6.52
N ARG A 202 -6.46 -1.57 6.42
CA ARG A 202 -6.03 -0.46 7.30
C ARG A 202 -6.80 0.85 7.10
N LEU A 203 -7.51 0.97 5.99
CA LEU A 203 -8.38 2.13 5.67
C LEU A 203 -9.87 1.77 5.80
N ALA A 204 -10.20 0.54 6.23
CA ALA A 204 -11.54 -0.02 6.20
C ALA A 204 -12.21 0.24 4.83
N TRP A 205 -11.47 0.02 3.75
CA TRP A 205 -11.86 0.34 2.38
C TRP A 205 -11.69 -0.86 1.47
N TYR A 206 -12.67 -1.09 0.63
CA TYR A 206 -12.53 -1.93 -0.55
C TYR A 206 -13.20 -1.26 -1.75
N SER A 207 -12.70 -1.55 -2.94
CA SER A 207 -13.25 -1.09 -4.21
C SER A 207 -13.40 -2.28 -5.13
N ARG A 208 -14.54 -2.37 -5.82
CA ARG A 208 -14.84 -3.43 -6.78
C ARG A 208 -15.18 -2.84 -8.13
N PHE A 209 -14.67 -3.44 -9.18
CA PHE A 209 -14.99 -3.16 -10.56
C PHE A 209 -15.36 -4.44 -11.29
N GLU A 210 -16.43 -4.39 -12.05
CA GLU A 210 -16.93 -5.52 -12.82
C GLU A 210 -16.96 -5.18 -14.30
N THR A 211 -16.64 -6.16 -15.14
CA THR A 211 -16.69 -6.05 -16.59
C THR A 211 -16.95 -7.43 -17.20
N THR A 212 -17.18 -7.48 -18.51
CA THR A 212 -17.34 -8.76 -19.21
C THR A 212 -16.00 -9.27 -19.75
N PHE A 213 -15.94 -10.55 -20.08
CA PHE A 213 -14.83 -11.18 -20.79
C PHE A 213 -14.49 -10.43 -22.08
N GLU A 214 -15.50 -10.06 -22.89
CA GLU A 214 -15.31 -9.32 -24.12
C GLU A 214 -14.72 -7.94 -23.86
N GLY A 215 -15.23 -7.20 -22.88
CA GLY A 215 -14.75 -5.87 -22.50
C GLY A 215 -13.30 -5.90 -22.05
N LEU A 216 -12.95 -6.85 -21.19
CA LEU A 216 -11.58 -7.06 -20.71
C LEU A 216 -10.64 -7.43 -21.88
N THR A 217 -11.07 -8.37 -22.75
CA THR A 217 -10.29 -8.82 -23.91
C THR A 217 -10.07 -7.68 -24.90
N HIS A 218 -11.10 -6.88 -25.16
CA HIS A 218 -11.01 -5.69 -26.01
C HIS A 218 -9.97 -4.71 -25.48
N TRP A 219 -10.03 -4.39 -24.18
CA TRP A 219 -9.03 -3.53 -23.54
C TRP A 219 -7.61 -4.12 -23.66
N GLY A 220 -7.47 -5.42 -23.41
CA GLY A 220 -6.19 -6.13 -23.53
C GLY A 220 -5.57 -6.02 -24.92
N LYS A 221 -6.38 -6.19 -25.97
CA LYS A 221 -5.93 -6.16 -27.38
C LYS A 221 -5.62 -4.74 -27.87
N TYR A 222 -6.49 -3.77 -27.57
CA TYR A 222 -6.47 -2.46 -28.21
C TYR A 222 -5.85 -1.36 -27.35
N THR A 223 -5.76 -1.55 -26.02
CA THR A 223 -5.15 -0.58 -25.12
C THR A 223 -3.85 -1.10 -24.50
N LEU A 224 -3.90 -2.26 -23.86
CA LEU A 224 -2.75 -2.79 -23.12
C LEU A 224 -1.62 -3.20 -24.04
N ARG A 225 -1.89 -4.05 -25.04
CA ARG A 225 -0.84 -4.61 -25.92
C ARG A 225 -0.03 -3.53 -26.65
N PRO A 226 -0.64 -2.50 -27.27
CA PRO A 226 0.12 -1.41 -27.91
C PRO A 226 0.94 -0.59 -26.91
N ALA A 227 0.38 -0.33 -25.70
CA ALA A 227 1.09 0.40 -24.66
C ALA A 227 2.29 -0.40 -24.12
N ALA A 228 2.09 -1.70 -23.90
CA ALA A 228 3.15 -2.61 -23.45
C ALA A 228 4.28 -2.74 -24.48
N ALA A 229 3.97 -2.85 -25.77
CA ALA A 229 4.99 -2.89 -26.82
C ALA A 229 5.86 -1.63 -26.80
N LYS A 230 5.24 -0.43 -26.75
CA LYS A 230 5.98 0.85 -26.66
C LYS A 230 6.84 0.91 -25.40
N ALA A 231 6.29 0.53 -24.24
CA ALA A 231 7.01 0.57 -22.98
C ALA A 231 8.17 -0.43 -22.93
N PHE A 232 7.98 -1.62 -23.53
CA PHE A 232 9.03 -2.65 -23.60
C PHE A 232 10.20 -2.21 -24.49
N GLU A 233 9.94 -1.52 -25.59
CA GLU A 233 10.96 -0.93 -26.45
C GLU A 233 11.60 0.33 -25.83
N GLY A 234 11.00 0.91 -24.80
CA GLY A 234 11.40 2.20 -24.24
C GLY A 234 11.07 3.37 -25.18
N ALA A 235 10.17 3.14 -26.13
CA ALA A 235 9.72 4.12 -27.11
C ALA A 235 8.63 5.05 -26.56
N GLY A 236 8.37 6.15 -27.24
CA GLY A 236 7.34 7.12 -26.88
C GLY A 236 7.88 8.32 -26.11
N GLU A 237 6.97 9.15 -25.62
CA GLU A 237 7.30 10.40 -24.95
C GLU A 237 7.32 10.24 -23.43
N TYR A 238 8.21 10.99 -22.79
CA TYR A 238 8.16 11.17 -21.35
C TYR A 238 6.98 12.08 -20.99
N ARG A 239 6.11 11.61 -20.14
CA ARG A 239 4.94 12.37 -19.68
C ARG A 239 5.01 12.53 -18.18
N PRO A 240 5.10 13.76 -17.64
CA PRO A 240 5.05 13.99 -16.20
C PRO A 240 3.60 13.88 -15.72
N GLY A 241 3.41 13.37 -14.50
CA GLY A 241 2.09 13.22 -13.92
C GLY A 241 2.12 12.55 -12.54
N PRO A 242 0.95 12.24 -11.94
CA PRO A 242 0.86 11.64 -10.61
C PRO A 242 1.67 10.34 -10.45
N HIS A 243 1.83 9.58 -11.53
CA HIS A 243 2.63 8.35 -11.57
C HIS A 243 4.13 8.59 -11.32
N CYS A 244 4.64 9.83 -11.50
CA CYS A 244 6.03 10.18 -11.18
C CYS A 244 6.34 10.06 -9.69
N ARG A 245 5.33 10.10 -8.81
CA ARG A 245 5.49 9.88 -7.37
C ARG A 245 6.19 8.57 -7.06
N PHE A 246 5.88 7.51 -7.83
CA PHE A 246 6.44 6.17 -7.64
C PHE A 246 7.54 5.83 -8.64
N CYS A 247 7.96 6.77 -9.48
CA CYS A 247 9.00 6.56 -10.47
C CYS A 247 10.39 6.68 -9.83
N ARG A 248 11.20 5.62 -9.91
CA ARG A 248 12.55 5.56 -9.35
C ARG A 248 13.51 6.56 -9.99
N VAL A 249 13.30 6.92 -11.26
CA VAL A 249 14.13 7.89 -11.98
C VAL A 249 13.64 9.32 -11.87
N ALA A 250 12.61 9.62 -11.09
CA ALA A 250 12.02 10.96 -11.02
C ALA A 250 13.04 12.05 -10.61
N SER A 251 13.97 11.73 -9.68
CA SER A 251 15.01 12.66 -9.22
C SER A 251 16.05 13.03 -10.30
N SER A 252 16.16 12.23 -11.37
CA SER A 252 17.08 12.46 -12.48
C SER A 252 16.36 12.69 -13.81
N CYS A 253 15.03 12.80 -13.78
CA CYS A 253 14.20 12.97 -14.97
C CYS A 253 14.10 14.46 -15.33
N ARG A 254 14.72 14.85 -16.45
CA ARG A 254 14.69 16.24 -16.93
C ARG A 254 13.29 16.73 -17.27
N VAL A 255 12.40 15.82 -17.72
CA VAL A 255 11.02 16.18 -18.04
C VAL A 255 10.21 16.45 -16.76
N CYS A 256 10.42 15.66 -15.70
CA CYS A 256 9.81 15.91 -14.40
C CYS A 256 10.34 17.23 -13.77
N GLU A 257 11.64 17.52 -13.89
CA GLU A 257 12.24 18.78 -13.47
C GLU A 257 11.65 19.97 -14.24
N ALA A 258 11.62 19.88 -15.58
CA ALA A 258 11.07 20.95 -16.42
C ALA A 258 9.61 21.23 -16.13
N TYR A 259 8.81 20.19 -15.90
CA TYR A 259 7.41 20.33 -15.49
C TYR A 259 7.27 21.03 -14.12
N SER A 260 8.10 20.63 -13.14
CA SER A 260 8.11 21.26 -11.81
C SER A 260 8.52 22.71 -11.85
N ARG A 261 9.47 23.06 -12.73
CA ARG A 261 9.91 24.44 -12.96
C ARG A 261 8.81 25.27 -13.65
N ALA A 262 8.17 24.73 -14.68
CA ALA A 262 7.10 25.40 -15.38
C ALA A 262 5.91 25.74 -14.46
N LEU A 263 5.55 24.84 -13.55
CA LEU A 263 4.53 25.13 -12.53
C LEU A 263 4.89 26.32 -11.67
N ARG A 264 6.15 26.43 -11.21
CA ARG A 264 6.63 27.55 -10.39
C ARG A 264 6.69 28.85 -11.19
N GLU A 265 7.06 28.82 -12.46
CA GLU A 265 7.12 29.99 -13.33
C GLU A 265 5.73 30.52 -13.69
N THR A 266 4.75 29.62 -13.81
CA THR A 266 3.36 29.99 -14.12
C THR A 266 2.66 30.63 -12.92
N PHE A 267 2.96 30.16 -11.70
CA PHE A 267 2.33 30.61 -10.47
C PHE A 267 3.36 31.16 -9.50
N GLN A 268 3.75 32.43 -9.69
CA GLN A 268 4.83 33.05 -8.91
C GLN A 268 4.39 33.45 -7.50
N ASP A 269 3.19 33.98 -7.34
CA ASP A 269 2.64 34.39 -6.04
C ASP A 269 1.29 33.70 -5.80
N PRO A 270 1.14 32.94 -4.69
CA PRO A 270 -0.12 32.28 -4.38
C PRO A 270 -1.29 33.26 -4.17
N SER A 271 -1.04 34.51 -3.81
CA SER A 271 -2.09 35.51 -3.61
C SER A 271 -2.74 35.99 -4.91
N ASP A 272 -2.07 35.78 -6.05
CA ASP A 272 -2.55 36.17 -7.36
C ASP A 272 -3.38 35.04 -8.04
N LEU A 273 -3.49 33.86 -7.40
CA LEU A 273 -4.23 32.72 -7.95
C LEU A 273 -5.73 32.92 -7.80
N ARG A 274 -6.46 32.71 -8.89
CA ARG A 274 -7.92 32.56 -8.85
C ARG A 274 -8.29 31.22 -8.22
N ASP A 275 -9.50 31.09 -7.73
CA ASP A 275 -9.98 29.88 -7.03
C ASP A 275 -9.83 28.60 -7.88
N ASP A 276 -10.10 28.68 -9.19
CA ASP A 276 -9.94 27.57 -10.12
C ASP A 276 -8.48 27.18 -10.33
N GLU A 277 -7.57 28.15 -10.40
CA GLU A 277 -6.13 27.93 -10.50
C GLU A 277 -5.56 27.39 -9.20
N LEU A 278 -6.04 27.86 -8.04
CA LEU A 278 -5.64 27.36 -6.72
C LEU A 278 -5.94 25.86 -6.59
N GLY A 279 -7.13 25.42 -7.02
CA GLY A 279 -7.50 24.01 -7.05
C GLY A 279 -6.57 23.16 -7.91
N TYR A 280 -6.19 23.66 -9.10
CA TYR A 280 -5.24 22.99 -9.97
C TYR A 280 -3.86 22.87 -9.34
N VAL A 281 -3.32 23.96 -8.77
CA VAL A 281 -2.00 23.98 -8.09
C VAL A 281 -1.98 23.01 -6.90
N LEU A 282 -3.02 23.02 -6.05
CA LEU A 282 -3.15 22.07 -4.95
C LEU A 282 -3.05 20.62 -5.42
N GLY A 283 -3.66 20.27 -6.56
CA GLY A 283 -3.56 18.95 -7.16
C GLY A 283 -2.13 18.57 -7.60
N GLN A 284 -1.27 19.55 -7.89
CA GLN A 284 0.12 19.33 -8.31
C GLN A 284 1.11 19.32 -7.14
N LEU A 285 0.76 19.85 -5.97
CA LEU A 285 1.68 19.96 -4.83
C LEU A 285 2.23 18.61 -4.37
N ASP A 286 1.44 17.56 -4.41
CA ASP A 286 1.91 16.22 -4.02
C ASP A 286 3.01 15.68 -4.95
N LEU A 287 2.91 15.98 -6.25
CA LEU A 287 3.94 15.65 -7.22
C LEU A 287 5.23 16.41 -6.93
N LEU A 288 5.13 17.73 -6.68
CA LEU A 288 6.27 18.60 -6.37
C LEU A 288 6.97 18.17 -5.08
N ARG A 289 6.22 17.92 -4.00
CA ARG A 289 6.76 17.42 -2.72
C ARG A 289 7.48 16.08 -2.89
N GLY A 290 6.82 15.15 -3.62
CA GLY A 290 7.41 13.84 -3.90
C GLY A 290 8.69 13.92 -4.73
N TRP A 291 8.74 14.82 -5.72
CA TRP A 291 9.96 15.06 -6.49
C TRP A 291 11.06 15.70 -5.64
N ALA A 292 10.75 16.70 -4.83
CA ALA A 292 11.71 17.36 -3.93
C ALA A 292 12.35 16.34 -2.96
N ALA A 293 11.54 15.50 -2.32
CA ALA A 293 12.04 14.46 -1.42
C ALA A 293 13.01 13.49 -2.12
N LYS A 294 12.74 13.11 -3.37
CA LYS A 294 13.63 12.25 -4.15
C LYS A 294 14.94 12.94 -4.53
N VAL A 295 14.92 14.25 -4.79
CA VAL A 295 16.14 15.04 -5.04
C VAL A 295 17.00 15.07 -3.78
N GLU A 296 16.41 15.30 -2.60
CA GLU A 296 17.09 15.28 -1.31
C GLU A 296 17.72 13.91 -1.02
N THR A 297 16.96 12.83 -1.17
CA THR A 297 17.45 11.46 -1.00
C THR A 297 18.64 11.20 -1.93
N ARG A 298 18.51 11.50 -3.21
CA ARG A 298 19.61 11.32 -4.17
C ARG A 298 20.84 12.13 -3.83
N ALA A 299 20.68 13.37 -3.38
CA ALA A 299 21.81 14.20 -2.96
C ALA A 299 22.54 13.58 -1.75
N MET A 300 21.78 13.05 -0.78
CA MET A 300 22.31 12.33 0.37
C MET A 300 23.12 11.10 -0.07
N ASP A 301 22.55 10.26 -0.94
CA ASP A 301 23.22 9.06 -1.44
C ASP A 301 24.51 9.35 -2.17
N LEU A 302 24.52 10.38 -3.03
CA LEU A 302 25.72 10.82 -3.74
C LEU A 302 26.82 11.26 -2.78
N LEU A 303 26.48 12.08 -1.79
CA LEU A 303 27.43 12.57 -0.78
C LEU A 303 27.94 11.43 0.12
N GLN A 304 27.10 10.45 0.49
CA GLN A 304 27.53 9.25 1.23
C GLN A 304 28.48 8.37 0.41
N GLN A 305 28.34 8.34 -0.91
CA GLN A 305 29.27 7.69 -1.84
C GLN A 305 30.56 8.50 -2.09
N GLY A 306 30.75 9.64 -1.43
CA GLY A 306 31.89 10.53 -1.64
C GLY A 306 31.84 11.35 -2.94
N LYS A 307 30.69 11.36 -3.64
CA LYS A 307 30.50 12.16 -4.85
C LYS A 307 30.09 13.58 -4.49
N PRO A 308 30.70 14.63 -5.10
CA PRO A 308 30.38 16.01 -4.75
C PRO A 308 28.96 16.39 -5.27
N VAL A 309 28.23 17.11 -4.43
CA VAL A 309 27.00 17.82 -4.79
C VAL A 309 27.25 19.30 -4.51
N GLY A 310 27.24 20.13 -5.58
CA GLY A 310 27.63 21.53 -5.50
C GLY A 310 26.90 22.31 -4.41
N GLY A 311 27.64 22.92 -3.50
CA GLY A 311 27.11 23.72 -2.38
C GLY A 311 26.58 22.92 -1.18
N TRP A 312 26.65 21.57 -1.19
CA TRP A 312 26.11 20.70 -0.15
C TRP A 312 27.15 19.77 0.44
N LYS A 313 27.01 19.45 1.73
CA LYS A 313 27.84 18.49 2.46
C LYS A 313 27.02 17.72 3.48
N ILE A 314 27.44 16.52 3.82
CA ILE A 314 26.91 15.78 4.97
C ILE A 314 27.57 16.29 6.23
N VAL A 315 26.76 16.47 7.26
CA VAL A 315 27.22 16.79 8.62
C VAL A 315 26.53 15.85 9.60
N GLU A 316 27.12 15.63 10.76
CA GLU A 316 26.49 14.89 11.84
C GLU A 316 25.26 15.66 12.30
N GLY A 317 24.13 14.93 12.38
CA GLY A 317 22.85 15.47 12.87
C GLY A 317 22.99 15.92 14.34
N ARG A 318 22.10 16.80 14.79
CA ARG A 318 22.04 17.18 16.20
C ARG A 318 21.72 15.95 17.04
N SER A 319 22.69 15.50 17.82
CA SER A 319 22.46 14.45 18.81
C SER A 319 21.78 15.04 20.05
N VAL A 320 20.78 14.32 20.56
CA VAL A 320 20.16 14.64 21.85
C VAL A 320 20.72 13.67 22.89
N ARG A 321 21.20 14.21 24.01
CA ARG A 321 21.64 13.40 25.13
C ARG A 321 20.46 12.58 25.64
N LYS A 322 20.64 11.28 25.77
CA LYS A 322 19.66 10.35 26.34
C LYS A 322 20.31 9.47 27.40
N ILE A 323 19.54 9.06 28.35
CA ILE A 323 19.96 8.04 29.33
C ILE A 323 19.97 6.71 28.58
N SER A 324 21.12 6.04 28.53
CA SER A 324 21.31 4.78 27.80
C SER A 324 20.67 3.58 28.51
N ASP A 325 20.58 3.64 29.84
CA ASP A 325 20.02 2.62 30.70
C ASP A 325 19.21 3.31 31.79
N GLN A 326 17.90 3.22 31.68
CA GLN A 326 16.97 3.88 32.63
C GLN A 326 16.98 3.19 33.99
N ASP A 327 17.09 1.86 34.03
CA ASP A 327 17.05 1.10 35.28
C ASP A 327 18.31 1.39 36.11
N ALA A 328 19.48 1.36 35.49
CA ALA A 328 20.73 1.74 36.14
C ALA A 328 20.74 3.21 36.60
N ALA A 329 20.09 4.12 35.84
CA ALA A 329 19.96 5.51 36.25
C ALA A 329 19.06 5.65 37.49
N ILE A 330 17.92 4.94 37.55
CA ILE A 330 17.01 4.93 38.72
C ILE A 330 17.75 4.43 39.94
N GLU A 331 18.48 3.31 39.85
CA GLU A 331 19.24 2.78 40.99
C GLU A 331 20.33 3.77 41.48
N ARG A 332 21.01 4.45 40.60
CA ARG A 332 21.99 5.49 40.94
C ARG A 332 21.35 6.70 41.65
N LEU A 333 20.17 7.13 41.16
CA LEU A 333 19.42 8.22 41.76
C LEU A 333 18.93 7.85 43.18
N LYS A 334 18.44 6.62 43.36
CA LYS A 334 18.08 6.07 44.68
C LYS A 334 19.28 6.05 45.63
N ALA A 335 20.44 5.54 45.14
CA ALA A 335 21.65 5.47 45.94
C ALA A 335 22.19 6.87 46.33
N ALA A 336 21.93 7.88 45.51
CA ALA A 336 22.25 9.27 45.76
C ALA A 336 21.24 9.99 46.66
N GLY A 337 20.21 9.30 47.20
CA GLY A 337 19.20 9.87 48.09
C GLY A 337 18.21 10.82 47.38
N ILE A 338 18.10 10.76 46.08
CA ILE A 338 17.16 11.57 45.29
C ILE A 338 15.77 10.93 45.40
N ASP A 339 14.79 11.74 45.74
CA ASP A 339 13.38 11.31 45.78
C ASP A 339 12.90 11.03 44.34
N LEU A 340 12.51 9.77 44.10
CA LEU A 340 12.11 9.31 42.78
C LEU A 340 10.82 9.99 42.30
N ASP A 341 9.95 10.42 43.15
CA ASP A 341 8.71 11.11 42.78
C ASP A 341 8.99 12.48 42.15
N THR A 342 10.18 13.05 42.40
CA THR A 342 10.60 14.31 41.80
C THR A 342 11.23 14.17 40.45
N VAL A 343 11.74 12.98 40.08
CA VAL A 343 12.49 12.74 38.85
C VAL A 343 11.84 11.76 37.89
N LEU A 344 10.90 10.98 38.33
CA LEU A 344 10.07 10.12 37.49
C LEU A 344 8.85 10.91 37.03
N LYS A 345 8.46 10.73 35.76
CA LYS A 345 7.15 11.18 35.31
C LYS A 345 6.08 10.39 36.02
N ALA A 346 5.04 11.09 36.51
CA ALA A 346 3.85 10.41 36.97
C ALA A 346 3.37 9.38 35.93
N PRO A 347 2.86 8.22 36.37
CA PRO A 347 2.34 7.23 35.42
C PRO A 347 1.22 7.87 34.60
N GLU A 348 1.47 8.08 33.31
CA GLU A 348 0.46 8.53 32.38
C GLU A 348 -0.36 7.33 31.91
N LEU A 349 -1.66 7.53 31.75
CA LEU A 349 -2.55 6.53 31.17
C LEU A 349 -2.07 6.21 29.75
N LYS A 350 -1.99 4.94 29.41
CA LYS A 350 -1.64 4.54 28.04
C LYS A 350 -2.63 5.13 27.04
N GLY A 351 -2.20 5.36 25.82
CA GLY A 351 -3.08 5.83 24.74
C GLY A 351 -4.23 4.86 24.46
N LEU A 352 -5.35 5.35 23.92
CA LEU A 352 -6.56 4.55 23.64
C LEU A 352 -6.25 3.24 22.89
N THR A 353 -5.38 3.29 21.90
CA THR A 353 -4.98 2.10 21.12
C THR A 353 -4.31 1.02 21.99
N ASP A 354 -3.48 1.44 22.97
CA ASP A 354 -2.82 0.48 23.86
C ASP A 354 -3.76 0.00 24.98
N LEU A 355 -4.73 0.83 25.37
CA LEU A 355 -5.81 0.42 26.25
C LEU A 355 -6.77 -0.56 25.57
N GLU A 356 -7.05 -0.40 24.27
CA GLU A 356 -7.83 -1.35 23.46
C GLU A 356 -7.15 -2.72 23.38
N LYS A 357 -5.83 -2.77 23.27
CA LYS A 357 -5.07 -4.04 23.28
C LYS A 357 -5.19 -4.78 24.61
N VAL A 358 -5.21 -4.04 25.73
CA VAL A 358 -5.28 -4.62 27.08
C VAL A 358 -6.71 -5.02 27.46
N LEU A 359 -7.70 -4.16 27.17
CA LEU A 359 -9.07 -4.30 27.65
C LEU A 359 -10.01 -4.90 26.61
N ARG A 360 -9.56 -5.07 25.36
CA ARG A 360 -10.38 -5.29 24.15
C ARG A 360 -11.38 -4.15 23.94
N LYS A 361 -11.87 -3.98 22.75
CA LYS A 361 -12.76 -2.85 22.36
C LYS A 361 -14.05 -2.80 23.21
N SER A 362 -14.62 -3.95 23.49
CA SER A 362 -15.82 -4.06 24.33
C SER A 362 -15.55 -3.71 25.80
N GLY A 363 -14.44 -4.16 26.36
CA GLY A 363 -14.05 -3.84 27.73
C GLY A 363 -13.71 -2.36 27.90
N LEU A 364 -12.99 -1.78 26.93
CA LEU A 364 -12.69 -0.35 26.94
C LEU A 364 -13.96 0.50 26.89
N GLN A 365 -14.91 0.14 26.03
CA GLN A 365 -16.19 0.85 25.92
C GLN A 365 -17.04 0.71 27.19
N THR A 366 -17.01 -0.43 27.85
CA THR A 366 -17.78 -0.66 29.10
C THR A 366 -17.20 0.12 30.26
N ILE A 367 -15.86 0.25 30.36
CA ILE A 367 -15.18 0.83 31.51
C ILE A 367 -14.96 2.35 31.33
N LEU A 368 -14.63 2.80 30.13
CA LEU A 368 -14.21 4.17 29.86
C LEU A 368 -15.04 4.87 28.78
N GLY A 369 -16.11 4.25 28.29
CA GLY A 369 -16.85 4.75 27.14
C GLY A 369 -17.41 6.17 27.30
N ASP A 370 -17.82 6.54 28.51
CA ASP A 370 -18.29 7.88 28.90
C ASP A 370 -17.16 8.92 28.97
N LEU A 371 -15.93 8.49 29.13
CA LEU A 371 -14.73 9.34 29.16
C LEU A 371 -14.02 9.44 27.80
N ILE A 372 -14.43 8.64 26.82
CA ILE A 372 -13.86 8.66 25.48
C ILE A 372 -14.62 9.68 24.62
N THR A 373 -13.98 10.80 24.35
CA THR A 373 -14.51 11.82 23.45
C THR A 373 -13.76 11.79 22.13
N LYS A 374 -14.49 12.07 21.03
CA LYS A 374 -13.91 12.30 19.72
C LYS A 374 -14.13 13.76 19.35
N PRO A 375 -13.21 14.65 19.74
CA PRO A 375 -13.36 16.07 19.41
C PRO A 375 -13.33 16.26 17.89
N GLN A 376 -13.94 17.35 17.43
CA GLN A 376 -13.90 17.71 16.01
C GLN A 376 -12.45 17.92 15.56
N GLY A 377 -12.07 17.25 14.47
CA GLY A 377 -10.74 17.39 13.88
C GLY A 377 -10.52 18.81 13.32
N LYS A 378 -9.26 19.22 13.25
CA LYS A 378 -8.91 20.49 12.60
C LYS A 378 -9.30 20.44 11.12
N PRO A 379 -9.70 21.58 10.51
CA PRO A 379 -9.93 21.68 9.09
C PRO A 379 -8.73 21.15 8.30
N THR A 380 -8.99 20.31 7.32
CA THR A 380 -7.96 19.69 6.48
C THR A 380 -8.42 19.74 5.04
N LEU A 381 -7.51 20.12 4.14
CA LEU A 381 -7.79 20.06 2.71
C LEU A 381 -7.95 18.61 2.26
N ALA A 382 -9.04 18.35 1.57
CA ALA A 382 -9.32 17.09 0.93
C ALA A 382 -9.81 17.33 -0.50
N ARG A 383 -9.74 16.29 -1.34
CA ARG A 383 -10.34 16.36 -2.69
C ARG A 383 -11.85 16.36 -2.59
N GLU A 384 -12.52 16.84 -3.62
CA GLU A 384 -13.99 16.92 -3.67
C GLU A 384 -14.65 15.52 -3.59
N ASP A 385 -13.98 14.50 -4.10
CA ASP A 385 -14.41 13.09 -4.05
C ASP A 385 -14.12 12.40 -2.71
N ASP A 386 -13.56 13.09 -1.71
CA ASP A 386 -13.38 12.56 -0.35
C ASP A 386 -14.76 12.32 0.28
N PRO A 387 -15.01 11.11 0.82
CA PRO A 387 -16.32 10.73 1.34
C PRO A 387 -16.73 11.50 2.61
N ARG A 388 -15.82 12.26 3.21
CA ARG A 388 -16.13 13.09 4.39
C ARG A 388 -16.94 14.31 3.98
N PRO A 389 -17.97 14.69 4.74
CA PRO A 389 -18.76 15.89 4.43
C PRO A 389 -17.88 17.14 4.50
N ALA A 390 -18.10 18.07 3.57
CA ALA A 390 -17.46 19.37 3.61
C ALA A 390 -17.82 20.13 4.91
N MET A 391 -16.82 20.79 5.48
CA MET A 391 -17.07 21.68 6.63
C MET A 391 -17.73 22.97 6.13
N THR A 392 -18.85 23.32 6.70
CA THR A 392 -19.48 24.63 6.46
C THR A 392 -18.69 25.69 7.23
N PRO A 393 -18.27 26.80 6.59
CA PRO A 393 -17.63 27.89 7.32
C PRO A 393 -18.60 28.43 8.39
N ASP A 394 -18.14 28.52 9.61
CA ASP A 394 -18.90 29.15 10.69
C ASP A 394 -18.74 30.68 10.58
N VAL A 395 -19.63 31.30 9.82
CA VAL A 395 -19.61 32.74 9.57
C VAL A 395 -19.96 33.55 10.83
N SER A 396 -20.38 32.88 11.92
CA SER A 396 -20.77 33.60 13.15
C SER A 396 -19.57 34.10 13.96
N LYS A 397 -18.36 33.60 13.69
CA LYS A 397 -17.13 33.99 14.40
C LYS A 397 -16.39 35.18 13.80
N ASP A 398 -16.82 35.67 12.64
CA ASP A 398 -16.21 36.82 11.98
C ASP A 398 -16.84 38.14 12.43
N PHE A 399 -17.79 38.11 13.37
CA PHE A 399 -18.53 39.26 13.87
C PHE A 399 -18.43 39.44 15.41
N GLU A 400 -17.49 38.78 16.09
CA GLU A 400 -17.07 39.05 17.47
C GLU A 400 -15.64 39.74 17.49
#